data_1c04bab9df0b86a5f5fb07b572a1885a
#
_entry.id   1c04bab9df0b86a5f5fb07b572a1885a
#
_cell.length_a   1.000
_cell.length_b   1.000
_cell.length_c   1.000
_cell.angle_alpha   90.00
_cell.angle_beta   90.00
_cell.angle_gamma   90.00
#
_symmetry.space_group_name_H-M   'P 1'
#
loop_
_entity.id
_entity.type
_entity.pdbx_description
1 polymer ?
#
loop_
_entity_poly.entity_id
_entity_poly.type
_entity_poly.pdbx_seq_one_letter_code
_entity_poly.pdbx_strand_id
1 'polypeptide(L)'
;MLSILSNAVFVGSVFVIMKNQLFNKTKLDHEKDITMLEKELEMFFNGIRNDAVSVLVSDSCQTLLSDSEEFLSSDTAIQYRKYKLMQGTIMSTIGQRPEYNTIAFYDLNGNCYADERLIESRGYLGQQQERVRDFLDSDKNEAVTFIHKSPWRKKKETDFKDCISYLRKVYNKNKGQLIGVVELEIPNEAIKELYGPIMENGSSIYLVSGDCVLSAGEPHMLYRNLTPESWYASLAQVQPEDGMQILKTRKNIFFQKQYAEFGWKIVDAVPTYTYMRDVQLYAFIDIMIGILLLFGNLYISRILIASITKPLSKITNTIVDIGKGDYNQRVHVKDGGEIGTLANEFNRMGDRTAHGKNH
;
A
#
# COMPACT_ATOMS: atom_id res chain seq x y z
N MET A 1 -39.92 -9.92 20.99
CA MET A 1 -38.85 -9.10 21.52
C MET A 1 -37.50 -9.82 21.51
N LEU A 2 -37.38 -11.03 22.04
CA LEU A 2 -36.11 -11.80 22.06
C LEU A 2 -35.52 -12.08 20.67
N SER A 3 -36.34 -12.41 19.68
CA SER A 3 -35.94 -12.68 18.29
C SER A 3 -35.36 -11.43 17.59
N ILE A 4 -35.91 -10.25 17.85
CA ILE A 4 -35.40 -8.98 17.27
C ILE A 4 -34.03 -8.63 17.89
N LEU A 5 -33.88 -8.82 19.20
CA LEU A 5 -32.62 -8.58 19.89
C LEU A 5 -31.55 -9.55 19.40
N SER A 6 -31.87 -10.84 19.25
CA SER A 6 -30.97 -11.85 18.72
C SER A 6 -30.48 -11.52 17.30
N ASN A 7 -31.39 -11.09 16.40
CA ASN A 7 -31.03 -10.66 15.05
C ASN A 7 -30.12 -9.42 15.06
N ALA A 8 -30.40 -8.43 15.89
CA ALA A 8 -29.59 -7.23 15.98
C ALA A 8 -28.17 -7.54 16.48
N VAL A 9 -28.01 -8.43 17.45
CA VAL A 9 -26.73 -8.91 17.95
C VAL A 9 -25.97 -9.70 16.87
N PHE A 10 -26.67 -10.55 16.12
CA PHE A 10 -26.09 -11.33 15.03
C PHE A 10 -25.56 -10.42 13.93
N VAL A 11 -26.38 -9.51 13.39
CA VAL A 11 -25.97 -8.54 12.36
C VAL A 11 -24.79 -7.69 12.85
N GLY A 12 -24.84 -7.18 14.09
CA GLY A 12 -23.75 -6.40 14.65
C GLY A 12 -22.43 -7.19 14.79
N SER A 13 -22.49 -8.45 15.20
CA SER A 13 -21.31 -9.31 15.31
C SER A 13 -20.71 -9.66 13.93
N VAL A 14 -21.55 -9.98 12.95
CA VAL A 14 -21.09 -10.23 11.57
C VAL A 14 -20.41 -8.99 11.00
N PHE A 15 -20.99 -7.81 11.17
CA PHE A 15 -20.40 -6.55 10.73
C PHE A 15 -19.00 -6.31 11.34
N VAL A 16 -18.83 -6.52 12.64
CA VAL A 16 -17.54 -6.34 13.32
C VAL A 16 -16.50 -7.34 12.77
N ILE A 17 -16.88 -8.61 12.60
CA ILE A 17 -15.98 -9.64 12.05
C ILE A 17 -15.57 -9.28 10.63
N MET A 18 -16.51 -8.91 9.76
CA MET A 18 -16.25 -8.54 8.38
C MET A 18 -15.34 -7.31 8.28
N LYS A 19 -15.58 -6.28 9.08
CA LYS A 19 -14.74 -5.08 9.13
C LYS A 19 -13.30 -5.44 9.51
N ASN A 20 -13.11 -6.32 10.48
CA ASN A 20 -11.78 -6.75 10.90
C ASN A 20 -11.10 -7.62 9.82
N GLN A 21 -11.83 -8.54 9.18
CA GLN A 21 -11.29 -9.34 8.09
C GLN A 21 -10.90 -8.49 6.89
N LEU A 22 -11.71 -7.49 6.52
CA LEU A 22 -11.42 -6.59 5.43
C LEU A 22 -10.17 -5.74 5.74
N PHE A 23 -10.04 -5.25 6.97
CA PHE A 23 -8.84 -4.52 7.37
C PHE A 23 -7.58 -5.41 7.33
N ASN A 24 -7.67 -6.65 7.83
CA ASN A 24 -6.54 -7.57 7.80
C ASN A 24 -6.15 -7.95 6.36
N LYS A 25 -7.14 -8.09 5.46
CA LYS A 25 -6.87 -8.27 4.04
C LYS A 25 -6.14 -7.07 3.44
N THR A 26 -6.65 -5.85 3.68
CA THR A 26 -6.00 -4.61 3.23
C THR A 26 -4.56 -4.51 3.76
N LYS A 27 -4.33 -4.79 5.05
CA LYS A 27 -2.99 -4.84 5.64
C LYS A 27 -2.08 -5.80 4.86
N LEU A 28 -2.54 -7.02 4.62
CA LEU A 28 -1.76 -8.05 3.92
C LEU A 28 -1.45 -7.68 2.46
N ASP A 29 -2.41 -7.08 1.76
CA ASP A 29 -2.23 -6.67 0.37
C ASP A 29 -1.16 -5.56 0.28
N HIS A 30 -1.24 -4.51 1.10
CA HIS A 30 -0.23 -3.44 1.13
C HIS A 30 1.13 -3.89 1.67
N GLU A 31 1.18 -4.86 2.57
CA GLU A 31 2.44 -5.49 3.01
C GLU A 31 3.14 -6.22 1.85
N LYS A 32 2.38 -6.94 1.03
CA LYS A 32 2.91 -7.57 -0.19
C LYS A 32 3.41 -6.55 -1.20
N ASP A 33 2.63 -5.49 -1.41
CA ASP A 33 2.97 -4.42 -2.34
C ASP A 33 4.28 -3.72 -1.93
N ILE A 34 4.42 -3.36 -0.65
CA ILE A 34 5.65 -2.76 -0.13
C ILE A 34 6.83 -3.75 -0.22
N THR A 35 6.61 -5.04 0.07
CA THR A 35 7.67 -6.05 -0.03
C THR A 35 8.08 -6.31 -1.49
N MET A 36 7.13 -6.23 -2.42
CA MET A 36 7.42 -6.30 -3.85
C MET A 36 8.24 -5.10 -4.29
N LEU A 37 7.83 -3.89 -3.90
CA LEU A 37 8.57 -2.66 -4.20
C LEU A 37 10.00 -2.68 -3.62
N GLU A 38 10.18 -3.21 -2.42
CA GLU A 38 11.50 -3.37 -1.80
C GLU A 38 12.42 -4.23 -2.68
N LYS A 39 11.91 -5.35 -3.20
CA LYS A 39 12.65 -6.21 -4.14
C LYS A 39 12.93 -5.53 -5.48
N GLU A 40 11.96 -4.81 -6.03
CA GLU A 40 12.14 -4.06 -7.27
C GLU A 40 13.22 -2.98 -7.10
N LEU A 41 13.23 -2.25 -5.98
CA LEU A 41 14.28 -1.29 -5.64
C LEU A 41 15.64 -1.97 -5.51
N GLU A 42 15.72 -3.11 -4.81
CA GLU A 42 16.96 -3.88 -4.68
C GLU A 42 17.50 -4.32 -6.06
N MET A 43 16.66 -4.89 -6.91
CA MET A 43 17.06 -5.29 -8.27
C MET A 43 17.49 -4.08 -9.10
N PHE A 44 16.77 -2.98 -9.02
CA PHE A 44 17.07 -1.74 -9.73
C PHE A 44 18.44 -1.17 -9.33
N PHE A 45 18.68 -1.01 -8.02
CA PHE A 45 19.96 -0.48 -7.53
C PHE A 45 21.13 -1.46 -7.71
N ASN A 46 20.91 -2.76 -7.67
CA ASN A 46 21.92 -3.76 -8.04
C ASN A 46 22.28 -3.64 -9.53
N GLY A 47 21.30 -3.38 -10.41
CA GLY A 47 21.57 -3.07 -11.81
C GLY A 47 22.45 -1.83 -11.98
N ILE A 48 22.10 -0.73 -11.30
CA ILE A 48 22.89 0.54 -11.30
C ILE A 48 24.31 0.30 -10.78
N ARG A 49 24.46 -0.47 -9.70
CA ARG A 49 25.78 -0.80 -9.13
C ARG A 49 26.65 -1.57 -10.12
N ASN A 50 26.07 -2.53 -10.84
CA ASN A 50 26.77 -3.30 -11.87
C ASN A 50 27.18 -2.41 -13.06
N ASP A 51 26.30 -1.52 -13.50
CA ASP A 51 26.61 -0.56 -14.57
C ASP A 51 27.71 0.40 -14.13
N ALA A 52 27.66 0.94 -12.90
CA ALA A 52 28.72 1.76 -12.34
C ALA A 52 30.05 1.00 -12.32
N VAL A 53 30.08 -0.26 -11.90
CA VAL A 53 31.30 -1.09 -11.92
C VAL A 53 31.82 -1.24 -13.34
N SER A 54 30.98 -1.51 -14.31
CA SER A 54 31.38 -1.64 -15.73
C SER A 54 31.99 -0.35 -16.24
N VAL A 55 31.42 0.81 -15.89
CA VAL A 55 31.92 2.12 -16.29
C VAL A 55 33.28 2.42 -15.62
N LEU A 56 33.39 2.21 -14.31
CA LEU A 56 34.59 2.56 -13.55
C LEU A 56 35.84 1.72 -13.92
N VAL A 57 35.64 0.45 -14.35
CA VAL A 57 36.81 -0.38 -14.81
C VAL A 57 37.14 -0.20 -16.27
N SER A 58 36.34 0.55 -17.04
CA SER A 58 36.59 0.83 -18.45
C SER A 58 37.90 1.62 -18.63
N ASP A 59 38.65 1.31 -19.67
CA ASP A 59 39.90 2.04 -19.98
C ASP A 59 39.65 3.52 -20.21
N SER A 60 38.49 3.88 -20.75
CA SER A 60 38.11 5.28 -20.96
C SER A 60 37.97 6.06 -19.64
N CYS A 61 37.27 5.49 -18.65
CA CYS A 61 37.11 6.10 -17.34
C CYS A 61 38.45 6.19 -16.60
N GLN A 62 39.23 5.10 -16.62
CA GLN A 62 40.55 5.05 -15.98
C GLN A 62 41.51 6.07 -16.58
N THR A 63 41.58 6.21 -17.91
CA THR A 63 42.43 7.20 -18.60
C THR A 63 41.95 8.61 -18.30
N LEU A 64 40.65 8.88 -18.39
CA LEU A 64 40.06 10.20 -18.14
C LEU A 64 40.45 10.74 -16.75
N LEU A 65 40.24 9.93 -15.71
CA LEU A 65 40.43 10.36 -14.33
C LEU A 65 41.90 10.28 -13.86
N SER A 66 42.72 9.36 -14.42
CA SER A 66 44.12 9.27 -14.06
C SER A 66 44.97 10.41 -14.64
N ASP A 67 44.61 10.90 -15.84
CA ASP A 67 45.37 11.90 -16.60
C ASP A 67 44.59 13.22 -16.67
N SER A 68 43.84 13.58 -15.64
CA SER A 68 42.97 14.77 -15.64
C SER A 68 43.77 16.08 -15.85
N GLU A 69 44.98 16.18 -15.34
CA GLU A 69 45.88 17.36 -15.58
C GLU A 69 46.30 17.46 -17.06
N GLU A 70 46.60 16.33 -17.69
CA GLU A 70 46.96 16.28 -19.12
C GLU A 70 45.71 16.50 -20.00
N PHE A 71 44.52 16.13 -19.51
CA PHE A 71 43.25 16.43 -20.19
C PHE A 71 42.97 17.94 -20.28
N LEU A 72 43.38 18.70 -19.26
CA LEU A 72 43.31 20.17 -19.24
C LEU A 72 44.47 20.81 -20.04
N SER A 73 45.39 19.99 -20.58
CA SER A 73 46.47 20.50 -21.43
C SER A 73 45.92 21.14 -22.70
N SER A 74 46.64 22.08 -23.26
CA SER A 74 46.29 22.88 -24.43
C SER A 74 46.25 22.11 -25.77
N ASP A 75 46.56 20.80 -25.80
CA ASP A 75 46.52 19.99 -27.03
C ASP A 75 45.10 19.54 -27.37
N THR A 76 44.50 20.21 -28.32
CA THR A 76 43.15 19.97 -28.83
C THR A 76 42.95 18.53 -29.34
N ALA A 77 43.96 17.87 -29.88
CA ALA A 77 43.89 16.53 -30.43
C ALA A 77 43.74 15.49 -29.28
N ILE A 78 44.52 15.68 -28.19
CA ILE A 78 44.44 14.82 -27.01
C ILE A 78 43.07 14.97 -26.33
N GLN A 79 42.61 16.21 -26.12
CA GLN A 79 41.28 16.50 -25.56
C GLN A 79 40.17 15.86 -26.36
N TYR A 80 40.20 15.99 -27.69
CA TYR A 80 39.19 15.40 -28.57
C TYR A 80 39.17 13.87 -28.50
N ARG A 81 40.33 13.21 -28.43
CA ARG A 81 40.43 11.74 -28.34
C ARG A 81 39.82 11.23 -27.01
N LYS A 82 40.19 11.84 -25.89
CA LYS A 82 39.68 11.48 -24.55
C LYS A 82 38.17 11.69 -24.47
N TYR A 83 37.71 12.83 -25.00
CA TYR A 83 36.29 13.10 -25.15
C TYR A 83 35.54 12.00 -25.93
N LYS A 84 36.08 11.58 -27.08
CA LYS A 84 35.47 10.47 -27.87
C LYS A 84 35.41 9.17 -27.09
N LEU A 85 36.41 8.81 -26.32
CA LEU A 85 36.42 7.62 -25.47
C LEU A 85 35.32 7.70 -24.38
N MET A 86 35.24 8.83 -23.71
CA MET A 86 34.18 9.08 -22.71
C MET A 86 32.80 8.98 -23.33
N GLN A 87 32.57 9.62 -24.47
CA GLN A 87 31.29 9.57 -25.20
C GLN A 87 30.90 8.14 -25.56
N GLY A 88 31.85 7.31 -26.01
CA GLY A 88 31.61 5.91 -26.31
C GLY A 88 31.14 5.13 -25.10
N THR A 89 31.77 5.34 -23.94
CA THR A 89 31.40 4.69 -22.68
C THR A 89 30.00 5.15 -22.20
N ILE A 90 29.73 6.45 -22.19
CA ILE A 90 28.42 7.00 -21.81
C ILE A 90 27.33 6.44 -22.71
N MET A 91 27.54 6.47 -24.04
CA MET A 91 26.55 6.03 -25.01
C MET A 91 26.26 4.54 -24.91
N SER A 92 27.27 3.70 -24.72
CA SER A 92 27.06 2.26 -24.55
C SER A 92 26.27 1.95 -23.29
N THR A 93 26.50 2.65 -22.19
CA THR A 93 25.80 2.44 -20.92
C THR A 93 24.38 2.98 -20.98
N ILE A 94 24.19 4.24 -21.44
CA ILE A 94 22.84 4.81 -21.59
C ILE A 94 22.03 4.06 -22.67
N GLY A 95 22.67 3.54 -23.72
CA GLY A 95 22.03 2.74 -24.72
C GLY A 95 21.47 1.41 -24.19
N GLN A 96 22.07 0.87 -23.13
CA GLN A 96 21.59 -0.32 -22.42
C GLN A 96 20.57 0.03 -21.32
N ARG A 97 20.65 1.21 -20.77
CA ARG A 97 19.83 1.72 -19.68
C ARG A 97 19.27 3.12 -20.01
N PRO A 98 18.23 3.20 -20.85
CA PRO A 98 17.69 4.47 -21.33
C PRO A 98 17.06 5.32 -20.20
N GLU A 99 16.81 4.72 -19.05
CA GLU A 99 16.30 5.37 -17.84
C GLU A 99 17.30 6.35 -17.18
N TYR A 100 18.60 6.26 -17.48
CA TYR A 100 19.55 7.26 -16.97
C TYR A 100 19.38 8.61 -17.67
N ASN A 101 19.43 9.69 -16.87
CA ASN A 101 19.47 11.04 -17.42
C ASN A 101 20.83 11.34 -18.01
N THR A 102 21.91 11.11 -17.23
CA THR A 102 23.29 11.20 -17.69
C THR A 102 24.24 10.36 -16.84
N ILE A 103 25.46 10.21 -17.34
CA ILE A 103 26.61 9.70 -16.61
C ILE A 103 27.65 10.81 -16.61
N ALA A 104 28.14 11.17 -15.43
CA ALA A 104 29.17 12.18 -15.27
C ALA A 104 30.37 11.61 -14.51
N PHE A 105 31.53 12.17 -14.79
CA PHE A 105 32.80 11.84 -14.14
C PHE A 105 33.36 13.09 -13.46
N TYR A 106 33.87 12.92 -12.25
CA TYR A 106 34.48 13.99 -11.49
C TYR A 106 35.87 13.58 -11.10
N ASP A 107 36.84 14.44 -11.39
CA ASP A 107 38.22 14.26 -10.92
C ASP A 107 38.38 14.73 -9.46
N LEU A 108 39.57 14.54 -8.89
CA LEU A 108 39.87 14.96 -7.51
C LEU A 108 39.87 16.48 -7.32
N ASN A 109 39.99 17.25 -8.40
CA ASN A 109 39.95 18.71 -8.39
C ASN A 109 38.50 19.23 -8.49
N GLY A 110 37.50 18.33 -8.69
CA GLY A 110 36.10 18.67 -8.82
C GLY A 110 35.69 19.08 -10.24
N ASN A 111 36.55 18.89 -11.26
CA ASN A 111 36.15 19.09 -12.64
C ASN A 111 35.17 18.00 -13.05
N CYS A 112 34.12 18.41 -13.77
CA CYS A 112 33.05 17.53 -14.24
C CYS A 112 33.17 17.28 -15.74
N TYR A 113 33.02 16.02 -16.13
CA TYR A 113 33.05 15.56 -17.52
C TYR A 113 31.75 14.80 -17.80
N ALA A 114 30.90 15.33 -18.66
CA ALA A 114 29.63 14.75 -19.05
C ALA A 114 29.39 14.88 -20.56
N ASP A 115 28.22 14.48 -21.05
CA ASP A 115 27.88 14.54 -22.48
C ASP A 115 27.66 15.99 -22.95
N GLU A 116 28.56 16.52 -23.75
CA GLU A 116 28.51 17.89 -24.32
C GLU A 116 27.27 18.18 -25.19
N ARG A 117 26.54 17.16 -25.59
CA ARG A 117 25.27 17.33 -26.33
C ARG A 117 24.13 17.77 -25.44
N LEU A 118 24.28 17.65 -24.14
CA LEU A 118 23.35 18.14 -23.14
C LEU A 118 23.51 19.66 -22.96
N ILE A 119 22.46 20.31 -22.52
CA ILE A 119 22.50 21.71 -22.09
C ILE A 119 22.77 21.73 -20.60
N GLU A 120 23.79 22.45 -20.21
CA GLU A 120 24.26 22.60 -18.82
C GLU A 120 23.54 23.76 -18.10
N SER A 121 23.26 23.58 -16.84
CA SER A 121 22.91 24.66 -15.91
C SER A 121 24.04 24.86 -14.92
N ARG A 122 24.79 25.97 -15.04
CA ARG A 122 25.91 26.30 -14.15
C ARG A 122 25.53 26.34 -12.67
N GLY A 123 24.29 26.82 -12.35
CA GLY A 123 23.81 26.89 -10.97
C GLY A 123 23.60 25.50 -10.37
N TYR A 124 22.97 24.58 -11.11
CA TYR A 124 22.78 23.22 -10.66
C TYR A 124 24.08 22.41 -10.65
N LEU A 125 24.95 22.65 -11.64
CA LEU A 125 26.29 22.01 -11.68
C LEU A 125 27.12 22.37 -10.46
N GLY A 126 27.16 23.64 -10.05
CA GLY A 126 27.88 24.05 -8.84
C GLY A 126 27.39 23.34 -7.58
N GLN A 127 26.08 23.20 -7.42
CA GLN A 127 25.50 22.45 -6.31
C GLN A 127 25.85 20.95 -6.37
N GLN A 128 25.90 20.37 -7.58
CA GLN A 128 26.29 18.98 -7.75
C GLN A 128 27.74 18.72 -7.45
N GLN A 129 28.63 19.62 -7.89
CA GLN A 129 30.08 19.56 -7.57
C GLN A 129 30.33 19.63 -6.07
N GLU A 130 29.54 20.43 -5.33
CA GLU A 130 29.64 20.51 -3.87
C GLU A 130 29.25 19.15 -3.24
N ARG A 131 28.13 18.55 -3.64
CA ARG A 131 27.71 17.22 -3.16
C ARG A 131 28.73 16.11 -3.46
N VAL A 132 29.32 16.14 -4.65
CA VAL A 132 30.41 15.19 -5.03
C VAL A 132 31.64 15.38 -4.16
N ARG A 133 31.99 16.62 -3.82
CA ARG A 133 33.12 16.93 -2.92
C ARG A 133 32.84 16.36 -1.52
N ASP A 134 31.65 16.60 -0.96
CA ASP A 134 31.27 16.06 0.34
C ASP A 134 31.34 14.52 0.33
N PHE A 135 30.96 13.90 -0.78
CA PHE A 135 31.06 12.45 -0.93
C PHE A 135 32.52 11.98 -1.02
N LEU A 136 33.38 12.70 -1.75
CA LEU A 136 34.82 12.40 -1.84
C LEU A 136 35.48 12.40 -0.45
N ASP A 137 35.10 13.35 0.40
CA ASP A 137 35.63 13.54 1.75
C ASP A 137 35.02 12.49 2.76
N SER A 138 33.96 11.78 2.39
CA SER A 138 33.36 10.75 3.24
C SER A 138 34.13 9.43 3.17
N ASP A 139 33.97 8.57 4.20
CA ASP A 139 34.52 7.21 4.24
C ASP A 139 33.78 6.21 3.34
N LYS A 140 32.68 6.61 2.70
CA LYS A 140 31.84 5.73 1.88
C LYS A 140 32.46 5.55 0.49
N ASN A 141 32.36 4.33 -0.06
CA ASN A 141 32.75 4.03 -1.43
C ASN A 141 31.61 4.24 -2.44
N GLU A 142 30.37 4.21 -1.98
CA GLU A 142 29.19 4.48 -2.77
C GLU A 142 28.14 5.23 -1.95
N ALA A 143 27.29 6.01 -2.61
CA ALA A 143 26.19 6.72 -1.98
C ALA A 143 25.09 7.00 -3.00
N VAL A 144 23.86 7.17 -2.51
CA VAL A 144 22.76 7.75 -3.26
C VAL A 144 22.44 9.11 -2.68
N THR A 145 22.32 10.13 -3.55
CA THR A 145 22.06 11.50 -3.11
C THR A 145 20.60 11.73 -2.76
N PHE A 146 20.32 12.84 -2.06
CA PHE A 146 18.96 13.38 -2.00
C PHE A 146 18.51 13.81 -3.40
N ILE A 147 17.18 13.93 -3.57
CA ILE A 147 16.62 14.46 -4.81
C ILE A 147 17.12 15.87 -5.10
N HIS A 148 17.43 16.14 -6.35
CA HIS A 148 17.94 17.42 -6.81
C HIS A 148 17.55 17.68 -8.28
N LYS A 149 17.65 18.92 -8.71
CA LYS A 149 17.55 19.25 -10.13
C LYS A 149 18.83 18.80 -10.84
N SER A 150 18.69 18.03 -11.90
CA SER A 150 19.82 17.67 -12.76
C SER A 150 20.50 18.92 -13.31
N PRO A 151 21.84 19.00 -13.35
CA PRO A 151 22.51 20.05 -14.09
C PRO A 151 22.38 19.90 -15.62
N TRP A 152 21.86 18.78 -16.10
CA TRP A 152 21.85 18.41 -17.51
C TRP A 152 20.44 18.23 -18.06
N ARG A 153 20.18 18.74 -19.27
CA ARG A 153 18.97 18.46 -20.01
C ARG A 153 19.22 18.25 -21.50
N LYS A 154 18.38 17.47 -22.16
CA LYS A 154 18.43 17.31 -23.62
C LYS A 154 18.00 18.61 -24.31
N LYS A 155 18.54 18.90 -25.52
CA LYS A 155 18.22 20.12 -26.27
C LYS A 155 16.74 20.32 -26.57
N LYS A 156 15.96 19.23 -26.66
CA LYS A 156 14.51 19.28 -26.97
C LYS A 156 13.65 19.42 -25.70
N GLU A 157 14.21 19.25 -24.51
CA GLU A 157 13.52 19.39 -23.23
C GLU A 157 13.56 20.86 -22.78
N THR A 158 12.48 21.33 -22.16
CA THR A 158 12.40 22.71 -21.61
C THR A 158 12.95 22.76 -20.19
N ASP A 159 12.72 21.70 -19.41
CA ASP A 159 13.00 21.66 -17.99
C ASP A 159 14.13 20.69 -17.63
N PHE A 160 14.83 21.01 -16.56
CA PHE A 160 15.80 20.11 -15.93
C PHE A 160 15.04 19.11 -15.05
N LYS A 161 15.37 17.82 -15.19
CA LYS A 161 14.68 16.74 -14.47
C LYS A 161 15.01 16.77 -12.99
N ASP A 162 14.07 16.25 -12.20
CA ASP A 162 14.29 15.91 -10.80
C ASP A 162 14.94 14.52 -10.75
N CYS A 163 16.14 14.44 -10.19
CA CYS A 163 16.98 13.23 -10.19
C CYS A 163 17.48 12.90 -8.78
N ILE A 164 17.80 11.65 -8.56
CA ILE A 164 18.75 11.21 -7.56
C ILE A 164 20.02 10.75 -8.28
N SER A 165 21.16 10.82 -7.63
CA SER A 165 22.42 10.35 -8.21
C SER A 165 22.99 9.20 -7.40
N TYR A 166 23.40 8.14 -8.09
CA TYR A 166 24.24 7.11 -7.53
C TYR A 166 25.71 7.53 -7.77
N LEU A 167 26.44 7.73 -6.69
CA LEU A 167 27.84 8.12 -6.69
C LEU A 167 28.72 6.93 -6.32
N ARG A 168 29.83 6.75 -7.02
CA ARG A 168 30.81 5.73 -6.69
C ARG A 168 32.24 6.23 -6.87
N LYS A 169 33.09 6.00 -5.86
CA LYS A 169 34.53 6.31 -5.91
C LYS A 169 35.23 5.41 -6.92
N VAL A 170 36.10 6.01 -7.71
CA VAL A 170 36.93 5.36 -8.74
C VAL A 170 38.36 5.28 -8.26
N TYR A 171 38.87 4.05 -8.21
CA TYR A 171 40.25 3.79 -7.86
C TYR A 171 41.02 3.36 -9.10
N ASN A 172 42.28 3.85 -9.24
CA ASN A 172 43.18 3.41 -10.30
C ASN A 172 43.38 1.89 -10.19
N LYS A 173 43.05 1.15 -11.26
CA LYS A 173 43.10 -0.32 -11.27
C LYS A 173 44.48 -0.92 -11.04
N ASN A 174 45.55 -0.17 -11.30
CA ASN A 174 46.92 -0.64 -11.16
C ASN A 174 47.55 -0.20 -9.83
N LYS A 175 47.22 1.01 -9.35
CA LYS A 175 47.86 1.64 -8.18
C LYS A 175 46.99 1.62 -6.93
N GLY A 176 45.68 1.33 -7.06
CA GLY A 176 44.72 1.36 -5.94
C GLY A 176 44.47 2.74 -5.34
N GLN A 177 44.97 3.81 -5.98
CA GLN A 177 44.76 5.18 -5.53
C GLN A 177 43.42 5.71 -6.00
N LEU A 178 42.74 6.50 -5.16
CA LEU A 178 41.54 7.22 -5.56
C LEU A 178 41.86 8.20 -6.67
N ILE A 179 41.06 8.20 -7.75
CA ILE A 179 41.25 9.06 -8.92
C ILE A 179 40.04 9.91 -9.27
N GLY A 180 38.89 9.66 -8.67
CA GLY A 180 37.69 10.44 -8.91
C GLY A 180 36.39 9.74 -8.50
N VAL A 181 35.31 10.22 -9.07
CA VAL A 181 33.94 9.71 -8.84
C VAL A 181 33.22 9.52 -10.17
N VAL A 182 32.47 8.45 -10.30
CA VAL A 182 31.45 8.27 -11.35
C VAL A 182 30.08 8.54 -10.72
N GLU A 183 29.28 9.32 -11.41
CA GLU A 183 27.89 9.62 -11.11
C GLU A 183 26.98 9.04 -12.18
N LEU A 184 25.94 8.30 -11.76
CA LEU A 184 24.83 7.88 -12.59
C LEU A 184 23.57 8.62 -12.13
N GLU A 185 23.08 9.55 -12.93
CA GLU A 185 21.86 10.31 -12.64
C GLU A 185 20.61 9.55 -13.04
N ILE A 186 19.71 9.38 -12.10
CA ILE A 186 18.47 8.61 -12.20
C ILE A 186 17.30 9.58 -12.04
N PRO A 187 16.51 9.83 -13.09
CA PRO A 187 15.34 10.69 -13.00
C PRO A 187 14.25 10.05 -12.14
N ASN A 188 13.50 10.89 -11.44
CA ASN A 188 12.38 10.43 -10.58
C ASN A 188 11.36 9.57 -11.35
N GLU A 189 11.18 9.82 -12.64
CA GLU A 189 10.30 9.04 -13.51
C GLU A 189 10.69 7.56 -13.54
N ALA A 190 11.99 7.24 -13.61
CA ALA A 190 12.47 5.86 -13.61
C ALA A 190 12.18 5.14 -12.28
N ILE A 191 12.30 5.86 -11.16
CA ILE A 191 11.93 5.31 -9.85
C ILE A 191 10.42 5.16 -9.73
N LYS A 192 9.66 6.11 -10.24
CA LYS A 192 8.20 6.09 -10.23
C LYS A 192 7.63 4.88 -11.00
N GLU A 193 8.27 4.45 -12.06
CA GLU A 193 7.88 3.26 -12.83
C GLU A 193 7.89 1.98 -11.97
N LEU A 194 8.77 1.89 -10.96
CA LEU A 194 8.85 0.71 -10.08
C LEU A 194 7.60 0.54 -9.19
N TYR A 195 6.97 1.63 -8.78
CA TYR A 195 5.78 1.58 -7.92
C TYR A 195 4.50 2.03 -8.63
N GLY A 196 4.56 2.37 -9.91
CA GLY A 196 3.39 2.72 -10.72
C GLY A 196 2.24 1.72 -10.64
N PRO A 197 2.49 0.40 -10.78
CA PRO A 197 1.46 -0.63 -10.68
C PRO A 197 0.76 -0.67 -9.31
N ILE A 198 1.45 -0.33 -8.22
CA ILE A 198 0.90 -0.31 -6.86
C ILE A 198 -0.09 0.85 -6.68
N MET A 199 0.15 1.97 -7.37
CA MET A 199 -0.69 3.18 -7.27
C MET A 199 -2.04 3.05 -7.98
N GLU A 200 -2.29 2.01 -8.78
CA GLU A 200 -3.54 1.81 -9.52
C GLU A 200 -4.78 1.77 -8.60
N ASN A 201 -4.61 1.41 -7.34
CA ASN A 201 -5.67 1.37 -6.32
C ASN A 201 -5.90 2.71 -5.58
N GLY A 202 -5.34 3.81 -6.08
CA GLY A 202 -5.45 5.14 -5.46
C GLY A 202 -4.51 5.37 -4.28
N SER A 203 -3.53 4.48 -4.07
CA SER A 203 -2.43 4.67 -3.12
C SER A 203 -1.46 5.74 -3.59
N SER A 204 -0.82 6.41 -2.65
CA SER A 204 0.29 7.34 -2.90
C SER A 204 1.55 6.80 -2.24
N ILE A 205 2.53 6.42 -3.06
CA ILE A 205 3.81 5.91 -2.58
C ILE A 205 4.83 7.05 -2.44
N TYR A 206 5.50 7.09 -1.29
CA TYR A 206 6.60 8.01 -1.00
C TYR A 206 7.85 7.22 -0.63
N LEU A 207 8.96 7.50 -1.30
CA LEU A 207 10.28 7.11 -0.83
C LEU A 207 10.87 8.29 -0.05
N VAL A 208 11.25 8.05 1.20
CA VAL A 208 11.69 9.10 2.13
C VAL A 208 13.08 8.78 2.65
N SER A 209 14.00 9.74 2.57
CA SER A 209 15.33 9.67 3.20
C SER A 209 15.43 10.71 4.30
N GLY A 210 15.77 10.27 5.51
CA GLY A 210 15.59 11.13 6.68
C GLY A 210 14.13 11.53 6.80
N ASP A 211 13.84 12.81 6.60
CA ASP A 211 12.48 13.38 6.61
C ASP A 211 12.11 14.03 5.26
N CYS A 212 12.94 13.85 4.23
CA CYS A 212 12.73 14.44 2.90
C CYS A 212 12.21 13.40 1.92
N VAL A 213 11.19 13.77 1.15
CA VAL A 213 10.64 12.93 0.07
C VAL A 213 11.60 12.93 -1.12
N LEU A 214 12.13 11.75 -1.43
CA LEU A 214 13.03 11.50 -2.58
C LEU A 214 12.27 11.24 -3.87
N SER A 215 11.20 10.45 -3.78
CA SER A 215 10.37 10.08 -4.91
C SER A 215 8.92 9.99 -4.49
N ALA A 216 8.03 10.47 -5.35
CA ALA A 216 6.59 10.43 -5.16
C ALA A 216 5.87 10.38 -6.50
N GLY A 217 4.65 9.82 -6.48
CA GLY A 217 3.75 9.89 -7.64
C GLY A 217 3.33 11.31 -7.97
N GLU A 218 3.09 12.12 -6.95
CA GLU A 218 2.67 13.51 -7.08
C GLU A 218 3.88 14.46 -7.08
N PRO A 219 4.09 15.25 -8.15
CA PRO A 219 5.26 16.13 -8.26
C PRO A 219 5.39 17.16 -7.13
N HIS A 220 4.27 17.60 -6.55
CA HIS A 220 4.27 18.60 -5.47
C HIS A 220 4.79 18.04 -4.13
N MET A 221 4.93 16.73 -4.02
CA MET A 221 5.49 16.06 -2.84
C MET A 221 7.03 15.95 -2.91
N LEU A 222 7.64 16.06 -4.09
CA LEU A 222 9.09 16.03 -4.23
C LEU A 222 9.74 17.16 -3.43
N TYR A 223 10.88 16.90 -2.83
CA TYR A 223 11.64 17.82 -1.95
C TYR A 223 10.94 18.18 -0.63
N ARG A 224 9.70 17.69 -0.42
CA ARG A 224 8.96 18.05 0.79
C ARG A 224 9.60 17.44 2.02
N ASN A 225 9.84 18.29 3.01
CA ASN A 225 10.16 17.83 4.35
C ASN A 225 8.87 17.42 5.06
N LEU A 226 8.82 16.19 5.59
CA LEU A 226 7.63 15.63 6.24
C LEU A 226 7.57 15.93 7.74
N THR A 227 8.62 16.48 8.34
CA THR A 227 8.65 16.81 9.78
C THR A 227 7.45 17.65 10.25
N PRO A 228 6.94 18.66 9.49
CA PRO A 228 5.76 19.43 9.88
C PRO A 228 4.44 18.65 9.77
N GLU A 229 4.42 17.51 9.10
CA GLU A 229 3.21 16.72 8.93
C GLU A 229 2.86 15.93 10.18
N SER A 230 1.70 16.24 10.78
CA SER A 230 1.26 15.60 12.02
C SER A 230 1.14 14.08 11.95
N TRP A 231 0.76 13.55 10.77
CA TRP A 231 0.69 12.12 10.55
C TRP A 231 2.06 11.46 10.55
N TYR A 232 3.10 12.13 10.01
CA TYR A 232 4.45 11.60 9.96
C TYR A 232 5.07 11.50 11.36
N ALA A 233 4.92 12.56 12.16
CA ALA A 233 5.33 12.55 13.57
C ALA A 233 4.60 11.48 14.39
N SER A 234 3.29 11.26 14.11
CA SER A 234 2.50 10.23 14.78
C SER A 234 2.93 8.83 14.33
N LEU A 235 3.23 8.64 13.04
CA LEU A 235 3.69 7.37 12.48
C LEU A 235 5.03 6.92 13.09
N ALA A 236 5.94 7.85 13.34
CA ALA A 236 7.22 7.58 13.99
C ALA A 236 7.09 7.04 15.44
N GLN A 237 5.95 7.27 16.10
CA GLN A 237 5.67 6.78 17.46
C GLN A 237 4.99 5.40 17.46
N VAL A 238 4.51 4.92 16.31
CA VAL A 238 3.86 3.61 16.20
C VAL A 238 4.91 2.51 16.29
N GLN A 239 4.68 1.54 17.17
CA GLN A 239 5.52 0.35 17.23
C GLN A 239 5.32 -0.48 15.95
N PRO A 240 6.40 -0.95 15.32
CA PRO A 240 6.27 -1.79 14.13
C PRO A 240 5.67 -3.15 14.50
N GLU A 241 4.71 -3.60 13.70
CA GLU A 241 4.14 -4.93 13.73
C GLU A 241 4.64 -5.67 12.48
N ASP A 242 5.33 -6.81 12.63
CA ASP A 242 5.96 -7.55 11.53
C ASP A 242 6.92 -6.70 10.67
N GLY A 243 7.60 -5.72 11.29
CA GLY A 243 8.51 -4.81 10.60
C GLY A 243 7.83 -3.65 9.86
N MET A 244 6.51 -3.51 9.96
CA MET A 244 5.73 -2.44 9.34
C MET A 244 5.01 -1.61 10.40
N GLN A 245 5.05 -0.29 10.24
CA GLN A 245 4.28 0.65 11.05
C GLN A 245 2.99 1.01 10.33
N ILE A 246 1.86 0.99 11.04
CA ILE A 246 0.53 1.26 10.48
C ILE A 246 -0.15 2.36 11.28
N LEU A 247 -0.44 3.48 10.64
CA LEU A 247 -1.17 4.59 11.25
C LEU A 247 -2.49 4.83 10.52
N LYS A 248 -3.60 4.74 11.25
CA LYS A 248 -4.92 5.13 10.74
C LYS A 248 -5.24 6.55 11.09
N THR A 249 -5.50 7.37 10.10
CA THR A 249 -6.04 8.72 10.26
C THR A 249 -7.45 8.82 9.67
N ARG A 250 -8.05 10.00 9.80
CA ARG A 250 -9.39 10.23 9.23
C ARG A 250 -9.41 10.20 7.70
N LYS A 251 -8.30 10.60 7.05
CA LYS A 251 -8.19 10.72 5.59
C LYS A 251 -7.48 9.54 4.95
N ASN A 252 -6.40 9.06 5.58
CA ASN A 252 -5.52 8.04 5.02
C ASN A 252 -5.17 6.98 6.07
N ILE A 253 -4.86 5.78 5.58
CA ILE A 253 -4.14 4.75 6.32
C ILE A 253 -2.71 4.77 5.78
N PHE A 254 -1.71 4.91 6.64
CA PHE A 254 -0.31 4.92 6.28
C PHE A 254 0.32 3.59 6.66
N PHE A 255 1.00 2.97 5.71
CA PHE A 255 1.85 1.82 5.92
C PHE A 255 3.29 2.24 5.68
N GLN A 256 4.18 2.00 6.64
CA GLN A 256 5.59 2.37 6.51
C GLN A 256 6.48 1.18 6.80
N LYS A 257 7.49 0.98 5.95
CA LYS A 257 8.55 0.00 6.14
C LYS A 257 9.91 0.64 5.91
N GLN A 258 10.90 0.22 6.71
CA GLN A 258 12.28 0.66 6.56
C GLN A 258 12.95 -0.12 5.43
N TYR A 259 13.49 0.57 4.42
CA TYR A 259 14.36 0.00 3.40
C TYR A 259 15.81 0.15 3.87
N ALA A 260 16.40 -0.95 4.32
CA ALA A 260 17.64 -0.93 5.09
C ALA A 260 18.87 -0.52 4.26
N GLU A 261 18.90 -0.81 2.95
CA GLU A 261 20.08 -0.64 2.10
C GLU A 261 20.59 0.80 2.08
N PHE A 262 19.68 1.77 1.96
CA PHE A 262 20.03 3.20 1.95
C PHE A 262 19.48 3.95 3.18
N GLY A 263 18.88 3.25 4.13
CA GLY A 263 18.22 3.87 5.28
C GLY A 263 16.96 4.65 4.92
N TRP A 264 16.32 4.32 3.79
CA TRP A 264 15.09 4.96 3.35
C TRP A 264 13.86 4.36 4.03
N LYS A 265 12.77 5.08 3.94
CA LYS A 265 11.45 4.61 4.35
C LYS A 265 10.56 4.55 3.11
N ILE A 266 9.86 3.44 2.94
CA ILE A 266 8.79 3.29 1.98
C ILE A 266 7.50 3.60 2.73
N VAL A 267 6.77 4.61 2.30
CA VAL A 267 5.49 5.01 2.90
C VAL A 267 4.41 4.87 1.84
N ASP A 268 3.41 4.04 2.11
CA ASP A 268 2.21 3.89 1.31
C ASP A 268 1.04 4.58 2.02
N ALA A 269 0.48 5.60 1.39
CA ALA A 269 -0.64 6.38 1.89
C ALA A 269 -1.92 6.00 1.14
N VAL A 270 -2.76 5.19 1.78
CA VAL A 270 -4.01 4.67 1.21
C VAL A 270 -5.17 5.54 1.66
N PRO A 271 -5.95 6.13 0.76
CA PRO A 271 -7.11 6.92 1.14
C PRO A 271 -8.15 6.08 1.90
N THR A 272 -8.57 6.56 3.07
CA THR A 272 -9.53 5.84 3.92
C THR A 272 -10.87 5.57 3.20
N TYR A 273 -11.25 6.42 2.24
CA TYR A 273 -12.50 6.23 1.49
C TYR A 273 -12.49 4.95 0.63
N THR A 274 -11.34 4.52 0.12
CA THR A 274 -11.19 3.29 -0.67
C THR A 274 -11.58 2.07 0.17
N TYR A 275 -11.00 1.98 1.37
CA TYR A 275 -11.34 0.97 2.34
C TYR A 275 -12.80 1.09 2.83
N MET A 276 -13.26 2.33 3.11
CA MET A 276 -14.62 2.58 3.61
C MET A 276 -15.71 2.25 2.59
N ARG A 277 -15.46 2.39 1.30
CA ARG A 277 -16.40 2.01 0.24
C ARG A 277 -16.73 0.52 0.32
N ASP A 278 -15.74 -0.31 0.50
CA ASP A 278 -15.94 -1.75 0.61
C ASP A 278 -16.66 -2.13 1.92
N VAL A 279 -16.28 -1.49 3.04
CA VAL A 279 -16.99 -1.65 4.32
C VAL A 279 -18.46 -1.26 4.19
N GLN A 280 -18.79 -0.15 3.50
CA GLN A 280 -20.17 0.29 3.31
C GLN A 280 -20.99 -0.68 2.45
N LEU A 281 -20.38 -1.24 1.38
CA LEU A 281 -21.06 -2.24 0.54
C LEU A 281 -21.40 -3.48 1.34
N TYR A 282 -20.46 -4.01 2.10
CA TYR A 282 -20.72 -5.18 2.94
C TYR A 282 -21.72 -4.89 4.09
N ALA A 283 -21.63 -3.70 4.69
CA ALA A 283 -22.62 -3.28 5.69
C ALA A 283 -24.04 -3.23 5.12
N PHE A 284 -24.20 -2.73 3.89
CA PHE A 284 -25.50 -2.72 3.22
C PHE A 284 -26.04 -4.15 3.00
N ILE A 285 -25.19 -5.07 2.52
CA ILE A 285 -25.56 -6.48 2.31
C ILE A 285 -25.96 -7.12 3.65
N ASP A 286 -25.21 -6.89 4.72
CA ASP A 286 -25.47 -7.44 6.06
C ASP A 286 -26.80 -6.93 6.62
N ILE A 287 -27.10 -5.64 6.46
CA ILE A 287 -28.39 -5.05 6.83
C ILE A 287 -29.53 -5.67 6.03
N MET A 288 -29.38 -5.89 4.73
CA MET A 288 -30.41 -6.53 3.89
C MET A 288 -30.68 -7.97 4.32
N ILE A 289 -29.65 -8.74 4.65
CA ILE A 289 -29.78 -10.10 5.21
C ILE A 289 -30.51 -10.04 6.57
N GLY A 290 -30.16 -9.11 7.45
CA GLY A 290 -30.81 -8.91 8.73
C GLY A 290 -32.30 -8.62 8.60
N ILE A 291 -32.70 -7.76 7.66
CA ILE A 291 -34.10 -7.46 7.34
C ILE A 291 -34.83 -8.73 6.83
N LEU A 292 -34.19 -9.48 5.92
CA LEU A 292 -34.77 -10.71 5.40
C LEU A 292 -35.01 -11.74 6.51
N LEU A 293 -34.06 -11.93 7.40
CA LEU A 293 -34.17 -12.82 8.56
C LEU A 293 -35.23 -12.34 9.53
N LEU A 294 -35.40 -11.04 9.73
CA LEU A 294 -36.46 -10.49 10.58
C LEU A 294 -37.83 -10.80 10.03
N PHE A 295 -38.10 -10.61 8.73
CA PHE A 295 -39.35 -10.95 8.10
C PHE A 295 -39.61 -12.47 8.11
N GLY A 296 -38.58 -13.28 7.87
CA GLY A 296 -38.66 -14.74 7.98
C GLY A 296 -39.07 -15.19 9.37
N ASN A 297 -38.45 -14.64 10.42
CA ASN A 297 -38.79 -14.94 11.80
C ASN A 297 -40.23 -14.52 12.15
N LEU A 298 -40.70 -13.36 11.71
CA LEU A 298 -42.05 -12.89 11.90
C LEU A 298 -43.06 -13.80 11.20
N TYR A 299 -42.76 -14.26 9.99
CA TYR A 299 -43.60 -15.17 9.21
C TYR A 299 -43.73 -16.54 9.91
N ILE A 300 -42.59 -17.15 10.30
CA ILE A 300 -42.57 -18.42 11.04
C ILE A 300 -43.31 -18.30 12.36
N SER A 301 -43.09 -17.22 13.11
CA SER A 301 -43.77 -16.95 14.37
C SER A 301 -45.31 -16.90 14.19
N ARG A 302 -45.77 -16.26 13.10
CA ARG A 302 -47.20 -16.21 12.76
C ARG A 302 -47.80 -17.59 12.48
N ILE A 303 -47.06 -18.43 11.75
CA ILE A 303 -47.47 -19.83 11.48
C ILE A 303 -47.56 -20.61 12.79
N LEU A 304 -46.53 -20.55 13.64
CA LEU A 304 -46.52 -21.26 14.93
C LEU A 304 -47.65 -20.82 15.87
N ILE A 305 -47.95 -19.53 15.94
CA ILE A 305 -49.05 -19.00 16.72
C ILE A 305 -50.41 -19.54 16.18
N ALA A 306 -50.54 -19.55 14.86
CA ALA A 306 -51.79 -20.01 14.23
C ALA A 306 -52.00 -21.53 14.34
N SER A 307 -50.91 -22.31 14.16
CA SER A 307 -50.99 -23.78 14.10
C SER A 307 -50.89 -24.48 15.48
N ILE A 308 -50.22 -23.86 16.44
CA ILE A 308 -49.96 -24.48 17.74
C ILE A 308 -50.61 -23.69 18.89
N THR A 309 -50.23 -22.42 19.03
CA THR A 309 -50.56 -21.62 20.23
C THR A 309 -52.08 -21.36 20.35
N LYS A 310 -52.72 -20.96 19.24
CA LYS A 310 -54.16 -20.68 19.26
C LYS A 310 -55.03 -21.93 19.50
N PRO A 311 -54.80 -23.08 18.83
CA PRO A 311 -55.51 -24.32 19.13
C PRO A 311 -55.35 -24.81 20.57
N LEU A 312 -54.08 -24.78 21.06
CA LEU A 312 -53.78 -25.22 22.42
C LEU A 312 -54.46 -24.33 23.47
N SER A 313 -54.43 -22.99 23.27
CA SER A 313 -55.15 -22.05 24.12
C SER A 313 -56.67 -22.30 24.13
N LYS A 314 -57.27 -22.66 22.96
CA LYS A 314 -58.66 -23.04 22.87
C LYS A 314 -58.99 -24.28 23.71
N ILE A 315 -58.15 -25.34 23.57
CA ILE A 315 -58.29 -26.55 24.37
C ILE A 315 -58.24 -26.22 25.87
N THR A 316 -57.23 -25.46 26.29
CA THR A 316 -57.02 -25.06 27.69
C THR A 316 -58.20 -24.27 28.25
N ASN A 317 -58.72 -23.30 27.49
CA ASN A 317 -59.87 -22.50 27.92
C ASN A 317 -61.12 -23.36 28.04
N THR A 318 -61.39 -24.28 27.11
CA THR A 318 -62.49 -25.19 27.17
C THR A 318 -62.38 -26.15 28.37
N ILE A 319 -61.20 -26.62 28.73
CA ILE A 319 -60.96 -27.40 29.96
C ILE A 319 -61.39 -26.63 31.21
N VAL A 320 -61.01 -25.35 31.28
CA VAL A 320 -61.32 -24.46 32.42
C VAL A 320 -62.88 -24.28 32.51
N ASP A 321 -63.52 -24.09 31.37
CA ASP A 321 -64.99 -23.88 31.35
C ASP A 321 -65.77 -25.16 31.71
N ILE A 322 -65.31 -26.31 31.26
CA ILE A 322 -65.85 -27.59 31.74
C ILE A 322 -65.62 -27.77 33.25
N GLY A 323 -64.47 -27.40 33.75
CA GLY A 323 -64.18 -27.43 35.22
C GLY A 323 -65.07 -26.52 36.04
N LYS A 324 -65.66 -25.48 35.43
CA LYS A 324 -66.65 -24.60 36.04
C LYS A 324 -68.12 -25.14 35.91
N GLY A 325 -68.30 -26.28 35.24
CA GLY A 325 -69.64 -26.94 35.13
C GLY A 325 -70.31 -26.82 33.77
N ASP A 326 -69.72 -26.17 32.79
CA ASP A 326 -70.24 -26.06 31.42
C ASP A 326 -69.74 -27.23 30.55
N TYR A 327 -70.43 -28.38 30.63
CA TYR A 327 -70.07 -29.61 29.92
C TYR A 327 -70.48 -29.62 28.44
N ASN A 328 -71.18 -28.59 27.93
CA ASN A 328 -71.62 -28.52 26.54
C ASN A 328 -70.57 -27.93 25.60
N GLN A 329 -69.42 -27.40 26.11
CA GLN A 329 -68.38 -26.85 25.32
C GLN A 329 -67.64 -27.91 24.52
N ARG A 330 -67.30 -27.61 23.27
CA ARG A 330 -66.52 -28.47 22.37
C ARG A 330 -65.40 -27.71 21.75
N VAL A 331 -64.26 -28.36 21.59
CA VAL A 331 -63.06 -27.79 20.93
C VAL A 331 -63.16 -28.15 19.46
N HIS A 332 -63.18 -27.09 18.61
CA HIS A 332 -63.09 -27.24 17.15
C HIS A 332 -61.73 -26.76 16.68
N VAL A 333 -60.85 -27.71 16.32
CA VAL A 333 -59.55 -27.46 15.74
C VAL A 333 -59.56 -27.99 14.30
N LYS A 334 -59.14 -27.14 13.34
CA LYS A 334 -59.08 -27.50 11.90
C LYS A 334 -57.90 -28.37 11.51
N ASP A 335 -57.02 -28.70 12.43
CA ASP A 335 -55.75 -29.38 12.18
C ASP A 335 -55.88 -30.88 12.38
N GLY A 336 -55.44 -31.68 11.40
CA GLY A 336 -55.44 -33.14 11.43
C GLY A 336 -54.23 -33.78 12.14
N GLY A 337 -53.39 -33.01 12.78
CA GLY A 337 -52.21 -33.49 13.49
C GLY A 337 -52.51 -33.91 14.96
N GLU A 338 -51.43 -33.97 15.76
CA GLU A 338 -51.47 -34.36 17.18
C GLU A 338 -52.42 -33.46 18.01
N ILE A 339 -52.49 -32.18 17.69
CA ILE A 339 -53.38 -31.21 18.33
C ILE A 339 -54.82 -31.49 17.97
N GLY A 340 -55.13 -31.90 16.73
CA GLY A 340 -56.45 -32.33 16.30
C GLY A 340 -56.87 -33.61 16.98
N THR A 341 -56.00 -34.59 17.12
CA THR A 341 -56.22 -35.82 17.87
C THR A 341 -56.50 -35.52 19.34
N LEU A 342 -55.73 -34.64 19.96
CA LEU A 342 -55.96 -34.21 21.35
C LEU A 342 -57.37 -33.56 21.53
N ALA A 343 -57.74 -32.69 20.60
CA ALA A 343 -59.05 -32.03 20.62
C ALA A 343 -60.23 -33.03 20.49
N ASN A 344 -60.09 -34.05 19.62
CA ASN A 344 -61.11 -35.10 19.44
C ASN A 344 -61.24 -35.99 20.66
N GLU A 345 -60.09 -36.42 21.25
CA GLU A 345 -60.18 -37.23 22.50
C GLU A 345 -60.73 -36.41 23.66
N PHE A 346 -60.42 -35.14 23.72
CA PHE A 346 -61.05 -34.26 24.72
C PHE A 346 -62.52 -34.09 24.53
N ASN A 347 -63.04 -33.92 23.31
CA ASN A 347 -64.49 -33.87 23.03
C ASN A 347 -65.17 -35.18 23.39
N ARG A 348 -64.53 -36.36 23.09
CA ARG A 348 -65.06 -37.68 23.50
C ARG A 348 -65.13 -37.82 25.00
N MET A 349 -64.21 -37.31 25.77
CA MET A 349 -64.28 -37.31 27.25
C MET A 349 -65.39 -36.41 27.75
N GLY A 350 -65.60 -35.24 27.15
CA GLY A 350 -66.69 -34.34 27.45
C GLY A 350 -68.06 -35.01 27.24
N ASP A 351 -68.28 -35.79 26.14
CA ASP A 351 -69.50 -36.52 25.83
C ASP A 351 -69.79 -37.59 26.89
N ARG A 352 -68.81 -38.36 27.31
CA ARG A 352 -68.92 -39.36 28.36
C ARG A 352 -69.31 -38.76 29.72
N THR A 353 -68.75 -37.59 30.05
CA THR A 353 -69.05 -36.93 31.34
C THR A 353 -70.43 -36.29 31.35
N ALA A 354 -70.89 -35.75 30.21
CA ALA A 354 -72.26 -35.22 30.06
C ALA A 354 -73.34 -36.31 30.17
N HIS A 355 -73.10 -37.51 29.60
CA HIS A 355 -74.02 -38.63 29.68
C HIS A 355 -74.06 -39.33 31.06
N GLY A 356 -72.91 -39.29 31.79
CA GLY A 356 -72.85 -39.93 33.13
C GLY A 356 -73.52 -39.17 34.26
N LYS A 357 -73.97 -37.93 34.05
CA LYS A 357 -74.70 -37.12 35.03
C LYS A 357 -76.20 -37.19 34.86
N ASN A 358 -76.73 -37.89 33.85
CA ASN A 358 -78.19 -38.10 33.62
C ASN A 358 -78.73 -39.48 34.12
N HIS A 359 -77.93 -40.16 34.93
CA HIS A 359 -78.31 -41.33 35.72
C HIS A 359 -78.04 -40.99 37.22
#